data_eff3fe0ffcac7b6f6572faa62e41d3df
#
_entry.id   eff3fe0ffcac7b6f6572faa62e41d3df
#
_cell.length_a   1.000
_cell.length_b   1.000
_cell.length_c   1.000
_cell.angle_alpha   90.00
_cell.angle_beta   90.00
_cell.angle_gamma   90.00
#
_symmetry.space_group_name_H-M   'P 1'
#
loop_
_entity.id
_entity.type
_entity.pdbx_description
1 polymer ?
#
loop_
_entity_poly.entity_id
_entity_poly.type
_entity_poly.pdbx_seq_one_letter_code
_entity_poly.pdbx_strand_id
1 'polypeptide(L)'
;MKLFCFPYAGGSSAIFNRWKSCIGSGIEIRAIELAGRGKRIHEAHYGGFEEVIDDVFSLIINDIGANDDYAFFGHSMGAKIAYELTQRIIEKGLPEPEHVFFSGRGAPYILGKDEKEYHKLSDEEFKQEILELGGTPKEFFEHPELLEVFLPLLKNDFRLAAR
;
A
#
# COMPACT_ATOMS: atom_id res chain seq x y z
N MET A 1 21.12 5.39 0.30
CA MET A 1 19.85 5.27 1.07
C MET A 1 18.86 4.40 0.31
N LYS A 2 18.19 3.46 0.98
CA LYS A 2 17.08 2.66 0.42
C LYS A 2 15.76 3.40 0.67
N LEU A 3 14.88 3.50 -0.33
CA LEU A 3 13.52 4.03 -0.18
C LEU A 3 12.50 2.92 -0.43
N PHE A 4 11.91 2.41 0.64
CA PHE A 4 10.83 1.43 0.55
C PHE A 4 9.52 2.13 0.23
N CYS A 5 8.87 1.71 -0.84
CA CYS A 5 7.65 2.34 -1.35
C CYS A 5 6.46 1.39 -1.25
N PHE A 6 5.40 1.84 -0.58
CA PHE A 6 4.18 1.07 -0.33
C PHE A 6 3.03 1.63 -1.17
N PRO A 7 2.35 0.80 -2.00
CA PRO A 7 1.32 1.25 -2.91
C PRO A 7 0.00 1.58 -2.19
N TYR A 8 -0.85 2.32 -2.87
CA TYR A 8 -2.24 2.55 -2.51
C TYR A 8 -3.11 1.30 -2.76
N ALA A 9 -4.37 1.31 -2.28
CA ALA A 9 -5.33 0.23 -2.47
C ALA A 9 -5.49 -0.13 -3.96
N GLY A 10 -5.31 -1.39 -4.33
CA GLY A 10 -5.32 -1.88 -5.71
C GLY A 10 -4.03 -1.60 -6.49
N GLY A 11 -3.10 -0.79 -5.97
CA GLY A 11 -1.83 -0.52 -6.62
C GLY A 11 -0.84 -1.68 -6.50
N SER A 12 0.04 -1.83 -7.49
CA SER A 12 1.19 -2.75 -7.46
C SER A 12 2.51 -1.99 -7.36
N SER A 13 3.60 -2.72 -7.11
CA SER A 13 4.96 -2.15 -7.10
C SER A 13 5.33 -1.42 -8.40
N ALA A 14 4.69 -1.78 -9.51
CA ALA A 14 4.93 -1.20 -10.83
C ALA A 14 4.65 0.31 -10.92
N ILE A 15 3.77 0.86 -10.05
CA ILE A 15 3.47 2.31 -10.02
C ILE A 15 4.72 3.15 -9.74
N PHE A 16 5.73 2.59 -9.07
CA PHE A 16 6.98 3.26 -8.74
C PHE A 16 8.08 3.10 -9.80
N ASN A 17 7.82 2.38 -10.91
CA ASN A 17 8.86 2.16 -11.92
C ASN A 17 9.39 3.46 -12.54
N ARG A 18 8.53 4.46 -12.73
CA ARG A 18 8.93 5.77 -13.27
C ARG A 18 9.82 6.56 -12.31
N TRP A 19 9.73 6.30 -11.01
CA TRP A 19 10.53 7.02 -10.02
C TRP A 19 12.02 6.73 -10.16
N LYS A 20 12.38 5.54 -10.63
CA LYS A 20 13.78 5.13 -10.84
C LYS A 20 14.53 6.05 -11.81
N SER A 21 13.82 6.68 -12.75
CA SER A 21 14.40 7.63 -13.70
C SER A 21 14.39 9.08 -13.22
N CYS A 22 13.61 9.40 -12.18
CA CYS A 22 13.42 10.76 -11.69
C CYS A 22 14.18 11.03 -10.39
N ILE A 23 14.49 9.98 -9.62
CA ILE A 23 15.20 10.10 -8.34
C ILE A 23 16.70 9.93 -8.58
N GLY A 24 17.49 10.77 -7.92
CA GLY A 24 18.96 10.76 -8.06
C GLY A 24 19.61 9.43 -7.67
N SER A 25 20.79 9.18 -8.20
CA SER A 25 21.54 7.91 -8.07
C SER A 25 21.90 7.50 -6.63
N GLY A 26 21.73 8.40 -5.65
CA GLY A 26 21.98 8.11 -4.23
C GLY A 26 20.82 7.40 -3.52
N ILE A 27 19.67 7.21 -4.18
CA ILE A 27 18.47 6.59 -3.60
C ILE A 27 18.10 5.35 -4.40
N GLU A 28 18.05 4.22 -3.72
CA GLU A 28 17.61 2.94 -4.28
C GLU A 28 16.12 2.73 -3.99
N ILE A 29 15.27 2.69 -5.02
CA ILE A 29 13.84 2.43 -4.87
C ILE A 29 13.60 0.94 -4.64
N ARG A 30 13.00 0.62 -3.51
CA ARG A 30 12.55 -0.72 -3.10
C ARG A 30 11.01 -0.74 -3.06
N ALA A 31 10.38 -0.89 -4.22
CA ALA A 31 8.93 -0.96 -4.33
C ALA A 31 8.43 -2.32 -3.83
N ILE A 32 7.57 -2.31 -2.82
CA ILE A 32 7.03 -3.51 -2.19
C ILE A 32 5.81 -3.99 -2.97
N GLU A 33 5.81 -5.28 -3.35
CA GLU A 33 4.66 -5.95 -3.93
C GLU A 33 3.86 -6.65 -2.85
N LEU A 34 2.61 -6.28 -2.69
CA LEU A 34 1.70 -6.94 -1.75
C LEU A 34 1.13 -8.24 -2.36
N ALA A 35 0.66 -9.17 -1.53
CA ALA A 35 0.05 -10.41 -1.99
C ALA A 35 -1.20 -10.18 -2.86
N GLY A 36 -1.49 -11.12 -3.74
CA GLY A 36 -2.65 -11.10 -4.63
C GLY A 36 -2.55 -10.18 -5.85
N ARG A 37 -1.35 -9.63 -6.15
CA ARG A 37 -1.13 -8.72 -7.30
C ARG A 37 0.25 -8.85 -7.91
N GLY A 38 0.40 -8.36 -9.15
CA GLY A 38 1.68 -8.29 -9.84
C GLY A 38 2.43 -9.63 -9.83
N LYS A 39 3.65 -9.64 -9.32
CA LYS A 39 4.46 -10.86 -9.21
C LYS A 39 3.93 -11.87 -8.20
N ARG A 40 3.04 -11.44 -7.28
CA ARG A 40 2.47 -12.24 -6.22
C ARG A 40 0.97 -12.53 -6.44
N ILE A 41 0.51 -12.48 -7.69
CA ILE A 41 -0.91 -12.63 -8.09
C ILE A 41 -1.53 -13.96 -7.64
N HIS A 42 -0.73 -15.01 -7.47
CA HIS A 42 -1.21 -16.34 -7.05
C HIS A 42 -1.27 -16.51 -5.52
N GLU A 43 -0.82 -15.52 -4.76
CA GLU A 43 -0.90 -15.55 -3.32
C GLU A 43 -2.30 -15.08 -2.85
N ALA A 44 -2.77 -15.67 -1.74
CA ALA A 44 -4.05 -15.29 -1.17
C ALA A 44 -4.06 -13.83 -0.70
N HIS A 45 -5.22 -13.19 -0.77
CA HIS A 45 -5.43 -11.87 -0.18
C HIS A 45 -5.33 -11.93 1.34
N TYR A 46 -4.85 -10.86 1.95
CA TYR A 46 -4.73 -10.77 3.40
C TYR A 46 -6.09 -10.83 4.11
N GLY A 47 -6.16 -11.58 5.19
CA GLY A 47 -7.34 -11.67 6.05
C GLY A 47 -7.49 -10.47 6.99
N GLY A 48 -6.39 -9.79 7.34
CA GLY A 48 -6.36 -8.63 8.23
C GLY A 48 -5.18 -7.72 7.97
N PHE A 49 -5.23 -6.51 8.53
CA PHE A 49 -4.14 -5.54 8.34
C PHE A 49 -2.85 -5.97 9.03
N GLU A 50 -2.95 -6.71 10.13
CA GLU A 50 -1.79 -7.26 10.84
C GLU A 50 -0.99 -8.22 9.95
N GLU A 51 -1.68 -9.04 9.13
CA GLU A 51 -1.03 -9.92 8.15
C GLU A 51 -0.26 -9.12 7.08
N VAL A 52 -0.79 -7.95 6.67
CA VAL A 52 -0.06 -7.05 5.76
C VAL A 52 1.25 -6.61 6.39
N ILE A 53 1.21 -6.20 7.66
CA ILE A 53 2.39 -5.70 8.36
C ILE A 53 3.39 -6.83 8.60
N ASP A 54 2.95 -8.03 8.97
CA ASP A 54 3.81 -9.19 9.16
C ASP A 54 4.52 -9.58 7.86
N ASP A 55 3.78 -9.62 6.76
CA ASP A 55 4.33 -9.94 5.44
C ASP A 55 5.34 -8.88 4.98
N VAL A 56 4.94 -7.59 5.01
CA VAL A 56 5.83 -6.50 4.60
C VAL A 56 7.08 -6.42 5.49
N PHE A 57 6.94 -6.60 6.80
CA PHE A 57 8.07 -6.65 7.71
C PHE A 57 9.04 -7.78 7.33
N SER A 58 8.53 -8.96 7.01
CA SER A 58 9.36 -10.10 6.59
C SER A 58 10.13 -9.84 5.30
N LEU A 59 9.52 -9.08 4.36
CA LEU A 59 10.15 -8.71 3.09
C LEU A 59 11.30 -7.72 3.25
N ILE A 60 11.23 -6.83 4.26
CA ILE A 60 12.21 -5.75 4.41
C ILE A 60 13.26 -5.99 5.50
N ILE A 61 13.00 -6.91 6.46
CA ILE A 61 13.83 -7.06 7.67
C ILE A 61 15.31 -7.33 7.36
N ASN A 62 15.61 -8.06 6.30
CA ASN A 62 16.98 -8.36 5.89
C ASN A 62 17.67 -7.18 5.17
N ASP A 63 16.88 -6.21 4.72
CA ASP A 63 17.35 -5.02 4.01
C ASP A 63 17.53 -3.81 4.94
N ILE A 64 17.02 -3.87 6.18
CA ILE A 64 17.19 -2.85 7.21
C ILE A 64 18.28 -3.30 8.20
N GLY A 65 19.52 -3.07 7.84
CA GLY A 65 20.68 -3.39 8.70
C GLY A 65 21.08 -2.21 9.60
N ALA A 66 21.91 -2.47 10.61
CA ALA A 66 22.38 -1.48 11.56
C ALA A 66 23.17 -0.29 10.95
N ASN A 67 23.61 -0.42 9.70
CA ASN A 67 24.42 0.59 9.00
C ASN A 67 23.79 1.06 7.68
N ASP A 68 22.54 0.72 7.42
CA ASP A 68 21.87 1.09 6.18
C ASP A 68 20.87 2.22 6.43
N ASP A 69 21.13 3.40 5.87
CA ASP A 69 20.16 4.49 5.84
C ASP A 69 18.99 4.09 4.96
N TYR A 70 17.79 4.15 5.50
CA TYR A 70 16.57 3.86 4.76
C TYR A 70 15.44 4.81 5.13
N ALA A 71 14.47 4.90 4.23
CA ALA A 71 13.27 5.70 4.39
C ALA A 71 12.04 4.94 3.88
N PHE A 72 10.85 5.36 4.32
CA PHE A 72 9.57 4.85 3.87
C PHE A 72 8.81 5.91 3.07
N PHE A 73 8.13 5.49 2.03
CA PHE A 73 7.12 6.26 1.32
C PHE A 73 5.83 5.43 1.22
N GLY A 74 4.72 6.01 1.61
CA GLY A 74 3.40 5.39 1.47
C GLY A 74 2.36 6.38 0.98
N HIS A 75 1.53 5.94 0.00
CA HIS A 75 0.38 6.70 -0.47
C HIS A 75 -0.93 6.01 -0.07
N SER A 76 -1.87 6.73 0.52
CA SER A 76 -3.19 6.22 0.93
C SER A 76 -3.06 4.99 1.86
N MET A 77 -3.45 3.78 1.45
CA MET A 77 -3.23 2.54 2.20
C MET A 77 -1.75 2.33 2.52
N GLY A 78 -0.85 2.63 1.57
CA GLY A 78 0.59 2.57 1.78
C GLY A 78 1.09 3.48 2.90
N ALA A 79 0.43 4.61 3.14
CA ALA A 79 0.76 5.49 4.26
C ALA A 79 0.42 4.84 5.61
N LYS A 80 -0.69 4.10 5.70
CA LYS A 80 -1.03 3.29 6.88
C LYS A 80 0.00 2.18 7.09
N ILE A 81 0.41 1.49 6.01
CA ILE A 81 1.48 0.47 6.08
C ILE A 81 2.77 1.09 6.62
N ALA A 82 3.21 2.22 6.06
CA ALA A 82 4.43 2.90 6.50
C ALA A 82 4.38 3.28 7.99
N TYR A 83 3.23 3.77 8.47
CA TYR A 83 3.02 4.15 9.85
C TYR A 83 3.12 2.92 10.79
N GLU A 84 2.31 1.90 10.57
CA GLU A 84 2.25 0.70 11.42
C GLU A 84 3.59 -0.06 11.42
N LEU A 85 4.24 -0.12 10.24
CA LEU A 85 5.55 -0.74 10.11
C LEU A 85 6.62 0.02 10.92
N THR A 86 6.56 1.36 10.92
CA THR A 86 7.46 2.18 11.75
C THR A 86 7.24 1.90 13.23
N GLN A 87 5.98 1.81 13.69
CA GLN A 87 5.67 1.46 15.08
C GLN A 87 6.24 0.07 15.44
N ARG A 88 6.06 -0.92 14.56
CA ARG A 88 6.61 -2.27 14.74
C ARG A 88 8.13 -2.29 14.86
N ILE A 89 8.82 -1.48 14.05
CA ILE A 89 10.29 -1.34 14.09
C ILE A 89 10.75 -0.76 15.42
N ILE A 90 10.09 0.31 15.88
CA ILE A 90 10.36 0.95 17.17
C ILE A 90 10.14 -0.05 18.33
N GLU A 91 8.99 -0.74 18.36
CA GLU A 91 8.66 -1.73 19.38
C GLU A 91 9.67 -2.88 19.46
N LYS A 92 10.26 -3.26 18.33
CA LYS A 92 11.29 -4.31 18.26
C LYS A 92 12.70 -3.79 18.57
N GLY A 93 12.87 -2.49 18.82
CA GLY A 93 14.20 -1.87 19.07
C GLY A 93 15.14 -1.98 17.88
N LEU A 94 14.60 -2.00 16.65
CA LEU A 94 15.38 -2.04 15.42
C LEU A 94 15.76 -0.61 14.98
N PRO A 95 16.78 -0.45 14.10
CA PRO A 95 17.11 0.84 13.53
C PRO A 95 15.91 1.48 12.86
N GLU A 96 15.58 2.71 13.25
CA GLU A 96 14.43 3.45 12.73
C GLU A 96 14.71 4.02 11.33
N PRO A 97 13.67 4.21 10.50
CA PRO A 97 13.85 4.91 9.22
C PRO A 97 14.26 6.35 9.43
N GLU A 98 15.20 6.87 8.62
CA GLU A 98 15.62 8.27 8.65
C GLU A 98 14.46 9.23 8.33
N HIS A 99 13.56 8.83 7.43
CA HIS A 99 12.38 9.58 7.05
C HIS A 99 11.20 8.67 6.75
N VAL A 100 9.98 9.15 7.04
CA VAL A 100 8.73 8.52 6.63
C VAL A 100 7.87 9.55 5.91
N PHE A 101 7.61 9.30 4.63
CA PHE A 101 6.79 10.16 3.78
C PHE A 101 5.37 9.63 3.68
N PHE A 102 4.41 10.38 4.19
CA PHE A 102 2.99 10.07 4.12
C PHE A 102 2.31 10.90 3.06
N SER A 103 1.55 10.28 2.18
CA SER A 103 0.84 10.93 1.09
C SER A 103 -0.61 10.44 1.02
N GLY A 104 -1.55 11.38 0.79
CA GLY A 104 -2.95 11.05 0.51
C GLY A 104 -3.71 10.35 1.65
N ARG A 105 -3.31 10.58 2.91
CA ARG A 105 -4.00 10.06 4.10
C ARG A 105 -3.90 11.04 5.26
N GLY A 106 -5.00 11.18 6.01
CA GLY A 106 -5.03 11.93 7.27
C GLY A 106 -4.21 11.24 8.37
N ALA A 107 -3.81 12.01 9.38
CA ALA A 107 -3.09 11.47 10.52
C ALA A 107 -3.94 10.40 11.26
N PRO A 108 -3.31 9.36 11.85
CA PRO A 108 -4.02 8.21 12.43
C PRO A 108 -5.02 8.59 13.54
N TYR A 109 -4.76 9.68 14.28
CA TYR A 109 -5.62 10.16 15.36
C TYR A 109 -6.75 11.08 14.91
N ILE A 110 -6.75 11.53 13.63
CA ILE A 110 -7.84 12.32 13.07
C ILE A 110 -8.90 11.35 12.55
N LEU A 111 -9.93 11.14 13.35
CA LEU A 111 -11.10 10.39 12.92
C LEU A 111 -11.89 11.28 11.95
N GLY A 112 -11.92 10.94 10.69
CA GLY A 112 -12.84 11.53 9.72
C GLY A 112 -14.28 11.27 10.18
N LYS A 113 -15.14 12.32 10.24
CA LYS A 113 -16.52 12.18 10.72
C LYS A 113 -17.38 11.28 9.81
N ASP A 114 -16.95 11.03 8.57
CA ASP A 114 -17.70 10.31 7.54
C ASP A 114 -16.76 9.39 6.73
N GLU A 115 -16.00 8.50 7.39
CA GLU A 115 -15.21 7.53 6.65
C GLU A 115 -16.14 6.47 6.04
N LYS A 116 -16.38 6.59 4.73
CA LYS A 116 -17.27 5.71 3.97
C LYS A 116 -16.71 4.29 3.97
N GLU A 117 -17.53 3.35 4.41
CA GLU A 117 -17.14 1.94 4.44
C GLU A 117 -17.30 1.31 3.04
N TYR A 118 -16.46 1.72 2.11
CA TYR A 118 -16.50 1.31 0.71
C TYR A 118 -16.62 -0.19 0.51
N HIS A 119 -15.95 -0.99 1.34
CA HIS A 119 -15.96 -2.44 1.25
C HIS A 119 -17.32 -3.10 1.55
N LYS A 120 -18.27 -2.35 2.15
CA LYS A 120 -19.64 -2.82 2.45
C LYS A 120 -20.63 -2.53 1.33
N LEU A 121 -20.23 -1.75 0.33
CA LEU A 121 -21.06 -1.43 -0.82
C LEU A 121 -21.26 -2.67 -1.71
N SER A 122 -22.37 -2.71 -2.44
CA SER A 122 -22.55 -3.66 -3.55
C SER A 122 -21.44 -3.44 -4.60
N ASP A 123 -21.24 -4.40 -5.50
CA ASP A 123 -20.20 -4.28 -6.52
C ASP A 123 -20.44 -3.09 -7.44
N GLU A 124 -21.70 -2.81 -7.79
CA GLU A 124 -22.03 -1.68 -8.66
C GLU A 124 -21.83 -0.33 -7.96
N GLU A 125 -22.28 -0.20 -6.71
CA GLU A 125 -22.05 1.00 -5.91
C GLU A 125 -20.54 1.24 -5.68
N PHE A 126 -19.81 0.17 -5.37
CA PHE A 126 -18.36 0.25 -5.17
C PHE A 126 -17.64 0.72 -6.43
N LYS A 127 -17.99 0.17 -7.61
CA LYS A 127 -17.43 0.59 -8.89
C LYS A 127 -17.64 2.08 -9.14
N GLN A 128 -18.87 2.55 -8.91
CA GLN A 128 -19.21 3.97 -9.11
C GLN A 128 -18.39 4.88 -8.19
N GLU A 129 -18.30 4.54 -6.92
CA GLU A 129 -17.53 5.30 -5.94
C GLU A 129 -16.03 5.35 -6.28
N ILE A 130 -15.46 4.21 -6.71
CA ILE A 130 -14.04 4.16 -7.10
C ILE A 130 -13.77 5.00 -8.36
N LEU A 131 -14.72 5.04 -9.29
CA LEU A 131 -14.63 5.94 -10.46
C LEU A 131 -14.64 7.42 -10.04
N GLU A 132 -15.46 7.79 -9.07
CA GLU A 132 -15.54 9.16 -8.55
C GLU A 132 -14.27 9.56 -7.77
N LEU A 133 -13.65 8.62 -7.06
CA LEU A 133 -12.35 8.84 -6.40
C LEU A 133 -11.19 9.07 -7.38
N GLY A 134 -11.32 8.65 -8.64
CA GLY A 134 -10.40 9.00 -9.72
C GLY A 134 -9.05 8.30 -9.71
N GLY A 135 -8.87 7.20 -8.99
CA GLY A 135 -7.61 6.45 -8.91
C GLY A 135 -7.49 5.30 -9.93
N THR A 136 -8.62 4.86 -10.48
CA THR A 136 -8.68 3.70 -11.39
C THR A 136 -9.14 4.15 -12.79
N PRO A 137 -8.43 3.81 -13.87
CA PRO A 137 -8.84 4.15 -15.23
C PRO A 137 -10.22 3.57 -15.56
N LYS A 138 -11.06 4.35 -16.26
CA LYS A 138 -12.43 3.91 -16.66
C LYS A 138 -12.42 2.66 -17.49
N GLU A 139 -11.43 2.54 -18.37
CA GLU A 139 -11.23 1.39 -19.28
C GLU A 139 -11.12 0.07 -18.51
N PHE A 140 -10.65 0.13 -17.26
CA PHE A 140 -10.55 -1.05 -16.41
C PHE A 140 -11.93 -1.67 -16.11
N PHE A 141 -12.96 -0.83 -15.99
CA PHE A 141 -14.34 -1.24 -15.71
C PHE A 141 -15.08 -1.73 -16.95
N GLU A 142 -14.51 -1.56 -18.14
CA GLU A 142 -15.08 -1.99 -19.42
C GLU A 142 -14.65 -3.44 -19.79
N HIS A 143 -13.72 -4.04 -19.03
CA HIS A 143 -13.20 -5.39 -19.24
C HIS A 143 -13.66 -6.35 -18.14
N PRO A 144 -14.72 -7.15 -18.35
CA PRO A 144 -15.28 -8.05 -17.32
C PRO A 144 -14.25 -9.02 -16.71
N GLU A 145 -13.37 -9.58 -17.55
CA GLU A 145 -12.33 -10.51 -17.14
C GLU A 145 -11.30 -9.87 -16.18
N LEU A 146 -11.02 -8.58 -16.34
CA LEU A 146 -10.13 -7.84 -15.42
C LEU A 146 -10.84 -7.53 -14.11
N LEU A 147 -12.14 -7.24 -14.18
CA LEU A 147 -12.95 -6.95 -13.00
C LEU A 147 -13.08 -8.16 -12.07
N GLU A 148 -13.25 -9.38 -12.62
CA GLU A 148 -13.35 -10.59 -11.80
C GLU A 148 -12.13 -10.79 -10.88
N VAL A 149 -10.94 -10.41 -11.34
CA VAL A 149 -9.70 -10.54 -10.56
C VAL A 149 -9.44 -9.32 -9.68
N PHE A 150 -9.68 -8.13 -10.23
CA PHE A 150 -9.28 -6.88 -9.58
C PHE A 150 -10.29 -6.39 -8.53
N LEU A 151 -11.58 -6.57 -8.75
CA LEU A 151 -12.60 -6.06 -7.85
C LEU A 151 -12.54 -6.67 -6.45
N PRO A 152 -12.37 -8.00 -6.29
CA PRO A 152 -12.16 -8.62 -4.99
C PRO A 152 -10.92 -8.11 -4.28
N LEU A 153 -9.80 -7.94 -5.01
CA LEU A 153 -8.57 -7.39 -4.49
C LEU A 153 -8.78 -5.96 -3.98
N LEU A 154 -9.40 -5.12 -4.81
CA LEU A 154 -9.62 -3.72 -4.48
C LEU A 154 -10.55 -3.56 -3.27
N LYS A 155 -11.65 -4.31 -3.21
CA LYS A 155 -12.55 -4.35 -2.04
C LYS A 155 -11.82 -4.79 -0.77
N ASN A 156 -10.97 -5.82 -0.88
CA ASN A 156 -10.16 -6.27 0.24
C ASN A 156 -9.20 -5.18 0.72
N ASP A 157 -8.51 -4.50 -0.20
CA ASP A 157 -7.59 -3.43 0.16
C ASP A 157 -8.32 -2.25 0.83
N PHE A 158 -9.52 -1.87 0.34
CA PHE A 158 -10.32 -0.84 0.99
C PHE A 158 -10.78 -1.25 2.39
N ARG A 159 -11.11 -2.54 2.59
CA ARG A 159 -11.42 -3.09 3.91
C ARG A 159 -10.21 -3.00 4.85
N LEU A 160 -9.03 -3.36 4.36
CA LEU A 160 -7.77 -3.30 5.12
C LEU A 160 -7.34 -1.85 5.42
N ALA A 161 -7.59 -0.94 4.49
CA ALA A 161 -7.28 0.48 4.64
C ALA A 161 -8.26 1.19 5.59
N ALA A 162 -9.47 0.70 5.76
CA ALA A 162 -10.43 1.25 6.71
C ALA A 162 -9.87 1.21 8.15
N ARG A 163 -10.35 2.11 8.99
CA ARG A 163 -9.93 2.24 10.39
C ARG A 163 -10.68 1.28 11.28
#